data_5ae2e60e6850b0cbda304d75be9d650c
#
_entry.id   5ae2e60e6850b0cbda304d75be9d650c
#
_cell.length_a   1.000
_cell.length_b   1.000
_cell.length_c   1.000
_cell.angle_alpha   90.00
_cell.angle_beta   90.00
_cell.angle_gamma   90.00
#
_symmetry.space_group_name_H-M   'P 1'
#
loop_
_entity.id
_entity.type
_entity.pdbx_description
1 polymer ?
#
loop_
_entity_poly.entity_id
_entity_poly.type
_entity_poly.pdbx_seq_one_letter_code
_entity_poly.pdbx_strand_id
1 'polypeptide(L)'
;MTCLVNVPNIGAISDESGFRLLEKTSNGVFSVGQNGVNAIAATGDAKVEFICFDDKTLAFVNSGMGYPAYYPVHPTEIKKPIKAVLMDLDGTTVRSEEFWVWIIEKTTASLLDKPGFQLEEADIPYVSGHSVSEHLTHCIAKYCPDKTVEQARDFYFQHTHFEMREIMEGHGRPHAFTPTVGIAEFLNKLKEQDIKIGMVTSGLYEKAWPEIFDAFKTLGMGDPKEFYDAIITAGFPLRKGSPGTLGELSPKPHPWLYAETARVGLGIEFSDRNSVVGIEDSGAGVCSIRLAGYPTIGISGGNIVESGTQELCGHYCENFDEIANIIL
;
A
#
# COMPACT_ATOMS: atom_id res chain seq x y z
N MET A 1 5.17 -28.92 4.79
CA MET A 1 5.91 -27.69 4.47
C MET A 1 7.39 -27.98 4.49
N THR A 2 8.05 -27.84 3.36
CA THR A 2 9.52 -27.91 3.31
C THR A 2 10.05 -26.49 3.41
N CYS A 3 10.87 -26.20 4.44
CA CYS A 3 11.51 -24.90 4.56
C CYS A 3 12.54 -24.77 3.43
N LEU A 4 12.40 -23.78 2.57
CA LEU A 4 13.34 -23.51 1.48
C LEU A 4 14.54 -22.71 1.99
N VAL A 5 14.30 -21.69 2.81
CA VAL A 5 15.33 -20.85 3.38
C VAL A 5 14.78 -20.15 4.65
N ASN A 6 15.66 -19.95 5.64
CA ASN A 6 15.38 -19.07 6.76
C ASN A 6 15.97 -17.69 6.46
N VAL A 7 15.10 -16.70 6.35
CA VAL A 7 15.48 -15.30 6.07
C VAL A 7 15.62 -14.56 7.40
N PRO A 8 16.83 -14.11 7.78
CA PRO A 8 17.04 -13.36 9.00
C PRO A 8 16.07 -12.18 9.13
N ASN A 9 15.46 -12.03 10.30
CA ASN A 9 14.47 -10.99 10.63
C ASN A 9 13.10 -11.09 9.91
N ILE A 10 12.88 -12.14 9.11
CA ILE A 10 11.58 -12.44 8.48
C ILE A 10 11.06 -13.79 8.99
N GLY A 11 11.85 -14.83 8.87
CA GLY A 11 11.46 -16.17 9.27
C GLY A 11 11.69 -17.22 8.16
N ALA A 12 11.09 -18.39 8.36
CA ALA A 12 11.20 -19.48 7.40
C ALA A 12 10.28 -19.22 6.19
N ILE A 13 10.86 -19.24 5.00
CA ILE A 13 10.14 -19.24 3.74
C ILE A 13 9.97 -20.70 3.29
N SER A 14 8.72 -21.11 3.03
CA SER A 14 8.36 -22.44 2.57
C SER A 14 8.10 -22.45 1.06
N ASP A 15 7.93 -23.64 0.51
CA ASP A 15 7.51 -23.86 -0.87
C ASP A 15 6.07 -23.39 -1.17
N GLU A 16 5.27 -23.13 -0.12
CA GLU A 16 3.89 -22.63 -0.22
C GLU A 16 3.79 -21.10 -0.07
N SER A 17 4.88 -20.44 0.28
CA SER A 17 4.88 -19.00 0.61
C SER A 17 4.68 -18.05 -0.58
N GLY A 18 4.77 -18.57 -1.81
CA GLY A 18 4.75 -17.73 -3.02
C GLY A 18 6.06 -16.98 -3.29
N PHE A 19 7.03 -17.03 -2.39
CA PHE A 19 8.38 -16.49 -2.64
C PHE A 19 9.12 -17.33 -3.70
N ARG A 20 10.02 -16.64 -4.40
CA ARG A 20 10.89 -17.28 -5.41
C ARG A 20 12.35 -17.16 -4.99
N LEU A 21 13.09 -18.27 -4.96
CA LEU A 21 14.53 -18.21 -4.77
C LEU A 21 15.23 -17.79 -6.08
N LEU A 22 16.20 -16.90 -5.94
CA LEU A 22 16.99 -16.37 -7.04
C LEU A 22 18.46 -16.70 -6.83
N GLU A 23 19.21 -16.90 -7.91
CA GLU A 23 20.68 -17.04 -7.86
C GLU A 23 21.38 -15.67 -7.78
N LYS A 24 20.73 -14.63 -8.31
CA LYS A 24 21.22 -13.24 -8.28
C LYS A 24 20.08 -12.25 -8.24
N THR A 25 20.34 -11.06 -7.70
CA THR A 25 19.37 -9.93 -7.74
C THR A 25 19.12 -9.48 -9.19
N SER A 26 17.94 -8.93 -9.45
CA SER A 26 17.51 -8.43 -10.77
C SER A 26 18.47 -7.39 -11.36
N ASN A 27 19.10 -6.59 -10.51
CA ASN A 27 20.11 -5.60 -10.91
C ASN A 27 21.55 -6.19 -11.00
N GLY A 28 21.71 -7.49 -10.70
CA GLY A 28 22.98 -8.20 -10.81
C GLY A 28 24.08 -7.84 -9.77
N VAL A 29 23.74 -7.06 -8.73
CA VAL A 29 24.71 -6.59 -7.73
C VAL A 29 25.09 -7.68 -6.74
N PHE A 30 24.12 -8.51 -6.32
CA PHE A 30 24.35 -9.63 -5.39
C PHE A 30 24.10 -10.96 -6.07
N SER A 31 24.93 -11.97 -5.71
CA SER A 31 24.80 -13.35 -6.16
C SER A 31 24.98 -14.31 -4.99
N VAL A 32 24.21 -15.37 -4.95
CA VAL A 32 24.32 -16.43 -3.93
C VAL A 32 25.72 -17.03 -3.96
N GLY A 33 26.28 -17.30 -2.77
CA GLY A 33 27.63 -17.84 -2.59
C GLY A 33 28.76 -16.80 -2.77
N GLN A 34 28.46 -15.53 -3.01
CA GLN A 34 29.45 -14.45 -3.13
C GLN A 34 29.25 -13.42 -2.02
N ASN A 35 30.36 -12.87 -1.52
CA ASN A 35 30.38 -11.77 -0.54
C ASN A 35 29.50 -12.03 0.72
N GLY A 36 29.37 -13.28 1.14
CA GLY A 36 28.58 -13.67 2.32
C GLY A 36 27.05 -13.74 2.06
N VAL A 37 26.60 -13.71 0.81
CA VAL A 37 25.20 -13.91 0.46
C VAL A 37 24.87 -15.40 0.46
N ASN A 38 23.98 -15.81 1.35
CA ASN A 38 23.57 -17.22 1.53
C ASN A 38 22.35 -17.60 0.67
N ALA A 39 21.42 -16.66 0.51
CA ALA A 39 20.22 -16.84 -0.30
C ALA A 39 19.69 -15.49 -0.78
N ILE A 40 18.91 -15.53 -1.84
CA ILE A 40 18.13 -14.40 -2.33
C ILE A 40 16.71 -14.89 -2.56
N ALA A 41 15.72 -14.26 -1.93
CA ALA A 41 14.31 -14.58 -2.06
C ALA A 41 13.52 -13.35 -2.53
N ALA A 42 12.78 -13.49 -3.62
CA ALA A 42 11.91 -12.43 -4.12
C ALA A 42 10.45 -12.71 -3.73
N THR A 43 9.68 -11.63 -3.50
CA THR A 43 8.21 -11.72 -3.40
C THR A 43 7.62 -12.30 -4.69
N GLY A 44 6.43 -12.88 -4.61
CA GLY A 44 5.78 -13.52 -5.76
C GLY A 44 5.57 -12.56 -6.95
N ASP A 45 5.32 -11.27 -6.66
CA ASP A 45 5.20 -10.18 -7.63
C ASP A 45 6.56 -9.58 -8.07
N ALA A 46 7.68 -10.09 -7.52
CA ALA A 46 9.05 -9.66 -7.80
C ALA A 46 9.35 -8.18 -7.54
N LYS A 47 8.55 -7.49 -6.72
CA LYS A 47 8.77 -6.07 -6.38
C LYS A 47 9.84 -5.87 -5.32
N VAL A 48 10.07 -6.88 -4.48
CA VAL A 48 11.07 -6.83 -3.41
C VAL A 48 11.89 -8.12 -3.40
N GLU A 49 13.21 -7.98 -3.33
CA GLU A 49 14.17 -9.08 -3.23
C GLU A 49 14.90 -9.00 -1.90
N PHE A 50 14.87 -10.07 -1.11
CA PHE A 50 15.54 -10.18 0.18
C PHE A 50 16.89 -10.90 0.01
N ILE A 51 17.96 -10.19 0.28
CA ILE A 51 19.35 -10.69 0.22
C ILE A 51 19.75 -11.10 1.63
N CYS A 52 19.92 -12.40 1.84
CA CYS A 52 20.17 -13.02 3.13
C CYS A 52 21.66 -13.21 3.37
N PHE A 53 22.15 -12.69 4.46
CA PHE A 53 23.48 -12.94 5.01
C PHE A 53 23.33 -13.79 6.28
N ASP A 54 24.43 -14.12 6.98
CA ASP A 54 24.38 -14.96 8.19
C ASP A 54 23.53 -14.32 9.31
N ASP A 55 23.66 -13.03 9.53
CA ASP A 55 23.09 -12.31 10.67
C ASP A 55 22.13 -11.16 10.29
N LYS A 56 21.99 -10.89 9.00
CA LYS A 56 21.20 -9.76 8.50
C LYS A 56 20.55 -10.04 7.16
N THR A 57 19.56 -9.24 6.85
CA THR A 57 18.90 -9.22 5.54
C THR A 57 18.85 -7.79 5.03
N LEU A 58 19.18 -7.62 3.74
CA LEU A 58 18.88 -6.40 2.98
C LEU A 58 17.70 -6.70 2.07
N ALA A 59 16.83 -5.73 1.91
CA ALA A 59 15.78 -5.77 0.90
C ALA A 59 16.14 -4.84 -0.24
N PHE A 60 16.08 -5.34 -1.46
CA PHE A 60 16.16 -4.54 -2.68
C PHE A 60 14.76 -4.29 -3.21
N VAL A 61 14.36 -3.04 -3.24
CA VAL A 61 13.08 -2.63 -3.84
C VAL A 61 13.35 -2.20 -5.27
N ASN A 62 12.78 -2.95 -6.20
CA ASN A 62 12.84 -2.69 -7.64
C ASN A 62 11.44 -2.36 -8.15
N SER A 63 10.86 -1.32 -7.60
CA SER A 63 9.52 -0.86 -7.98
C SER A 63 9.58 0.00 -9.25
N GLY A 64 8.59 -0.13 -10.12
CA GLY A 64 8.41 0.76 -11.28
C GLY A 64 8.08 2.21 -10.92
N MET A 65 7.76 2.46 -9.64
CA MET A 65 7.52 3.78 -9.08
C MET A 65 8.61 4.10 -8.05
N GLY A 66 9.24 5.26 -8.16
CA GLY A 66 10.38 5.66 -7.34
C GLY A 66 11.73 5.11 -7.86
N TYR A 67 12.76 5.25 -7.05
CA TYR A 67 14.12 4.82 -7.40
C TYR A 67 14.44 3.47 -6.75
N PRO A 68 15.10 2.54 -7.46
CA PRO A 68 15.59 1.30 -6.86
C PRO A 68 16.48 1.60 -5.65
N ALA A 69 16.22 0.92 -4.53
CA ALA A 69 16.92 1.17 -3.29
C ALA A 69 17.09 -0.08 -2.43
N TYR A 70 18.12 -0.07 -1.59
CA TYR A 70 18.38 -1.11 -0.59
C TYR A 70 18.00 -0.61 0.81
N TYR A 71 17.35 -1.48 1.57
CA TYR A 71 16.94 -1.20 2.94
C TYR A 71 17.35 -2.33 3.89
N PRO A 72 17.82 -2.03 5.11
CA PRO A 72 18.00 -3.05 6.13
C PRO A 72 16.65 -3.58 6.60
N VAL A 73 16.55 -4.90 6.78
CA VAL A 73 15.36 -5.52 7.38
C VAL A 73 15.58 -5.66 8.88
N HIS A 74 14.73 -5.02 9.66
CA HIS A 74 14.77 -5.05 11.11
C HIS A 74 13.90 -6.18 11.67
N PRO A 75 14.28 -6.79 12.83
CA PRO A 75 13.36 -7.67 13.55
C PRO A 75 12.18 -6.86 14.07
N THR A 76 10.98 -7.43 14.00
CA THR A 76 9.77 -6.81 14.51
C THR A 76 8.97 -7.78 15.37
N GLU A 77 8.40 -7.26 16.43
CA GLU A 77 7.55 -7.98 17.37
C GLU A 77 6.52 -7.00 17.95
N ILE A 78 5.27 -7.40 18.05
CA ILE A 78 4.25 -6.55 18.68
C ILE A 78 4.52 -6.48 20.19
N LYS A 79 4.77 -5.27 20.71
CA LYS A 79 4.99 -5.00 22.12
C LYS A 79 3.94 -4.07 22.68
N LYS A 80 3.09 -4.59 23.57
CA LYS A 80 2.10 -3.79 24.30
C LYS A 80 2.77 -2.97 25.41
N PRO A 81 2.23 -1.79 25.77
CA PRO A 81 1.06 -1.15 25.15
C PRO A 81 1.36 -0.60 23.76
N ILE A 82 0.39 -0.72 22.87
CA ILE A 82 0.48 -0.13 21.53
C ILE A 82 0.37 1.39 21.63
N LYS A 83 1.28 2.10 20.99
CA LYS A 83 1.31 3.57 20.97
C LYS A 83 0.62 4.15 19.74
N ALA A 84 0.70 3.43 18.63
CA ALA A 84 0.09 3.87 17.37
C ALA A 84 -0.25 2.72 16.43
N VAL A 85 -1.27 2.97 15.60
CA VAL A 85 -1.65 2.16 14.46
C VAL A 85 -1.51 2.98 13.19
N LEU A 86 -0.85 2.42 12.18
CA LEU A 86 -0.68 3.00 10.86
C LEU A 86 -1.62 2.28 9.90
N MET A 87 -2.66 2.98 9.46
CA MET A 87 -3.73 2.43 8.62
C MET A 87 -3.50 2.74 7.16
N ASP A 88 -3.50 1.73 6.34
CA ASP A 88 -3.65 1.93 4.90
C ASP A 88 -5.06 2.42 4.54
N LEU A 89 -5.19 3.06 3.38
CA LEU A 89 -6.46 3.61 2.89
C LEU A 89 -7.18 2.63 1.96
N ASP A 90 -6.64 2.42 0.77
CA ASP A 90 -7.29 1.70 -0.34
C ASP A 90 -7.34 0.18 -0.06
N GLY A 91 -8.54 -0.39 0.06
CA GLY A 91 -8.74 -1.80 0.37
C GLY A 91 -8.76 -2.12 1.87
N THR A 92 -8.04 -1.36 2.69
CA THR A 92 -7.98 -1.53 4.15
C THR A 92 -9.05 -0.70 4.86
N THR A 93 -8.98 0.62 4.79
CA THR A 93 -9.95 1.52 5.45
C THR A 93 -11.18 1.77 4.60
N VAL A 94 -11.00 1.84 3.29
CA VAL A 94 -12.03 2.17 2.30
C VAL A 94 -11.99 1.18 1.15
N ARG A 95 -13.14 0.69 0.73
CA ARG A 95 -13.30 -0.10 -0.49
C ARG A 95 -13.46 0.85 -1.67
N SER A 96 -12.39 1.02 -2.44
CA SER A 96 -12.28 1.98 -3.55
C SER A 96 -12.08 1.32 -4.91
N GLU A 97 -11.87 0.00 -4.97
CA GLU A 97 -11.50 -0.72 -6.18
C GLU A 97 -12.50 -0.53 -7.32
N GLU A 98 -13.81 -0.65 -7.05
CA GLU A 98 -14.86 -0.51 -8.06
C GLU A 98 -14.87 0.91 -8.67
N PHE A 99 -14.58 1.92 -7.85
CA PHE A 99 -14.48 3.29 -8.32
C PHE A 99 -13.27 3.46 -9.26
N TRP A 100 -12.11 2.93 -8.88
CA TRP A 100 -10.90 3.05 -9.70
C TRP A 100 -10.98 2.22 -10.99
N VAL A 101 -11.59 1.03 -10.96
CA VAL A 101 -11.92 0.26 -12.16
C VAL A 101 -12.79 1.11 -13.11
N TRP A 102 -13.83 1.74 -12.59
CA TRP A 102 -14.70 2.60 -13.38
C TRP A 102 -13.97 3.82 -13.99
N ILE A 103 -13.03 4.43 -13.28
CA ILE A 103 -12.17 5.50 -13.83
C ILE A 103 -11.31 4.97 -14.99
N ILE A 104 -10.79 3.77 -14.88
CA ILE A 104 -10.03 3.12 -15.98
C ILE A 104 -10.95 2.85 -17.18
N GLU A 105 -12.18 2.40 -16.95
CA GLU A 105 -13.18 2.23 -18.02
C GLU A 105 -13.48 3.55 -18.74
N LYS A 106 -13.72 4.63 -17.99
CA LYS A 106 -13.92 5.98 -18.58
C LYS A 106 -12.72 6.45 -19.38
N THR A 107 -11.51 6.18 -18.88
CA THR A 107 -10.27 6.50 -19.56
C THR A 107 -10.16 5.75 -20.89
N THR A 108 -10.40 4.45 -20.87
CA THR A 108 -10.36 3.59 -22.06
C THR A 108 -11.45 3.97 -23.05
N ALA A 109 -12.66 4.27 -22.56
CA ALA A 109 -13.76 4.79 -23.38
C ALA A 109 -13.37 6.06 -24.14
N SER A 110 -12.66 6.99 -23.47
CA SER A 110 -12.18 8.23 -24.09
C SER A 110 -11.10 7.98 -25.15
N LEU A 111 -10.18 7.03 -24.89
CA LEU A 111 -9.15 6.64 -25.87
C LEU A 111 -9.75 6.04 -27.14
N LEU A 112 -10.83 5.26 -26.98
CA LEU A 112 -11.53 4.57 -28.06
C LEU A 112 -12.58 5.43 -28.78
N ASP A 113 -12.89 6.62 -28.23
CA ASP A 113 -14.08 7.41 -28.63
C ASP A 113 -15.37 6.54 -28.60
N LYS A 114 -15.48 5.70 -27.56
CA LYS A 114 -16.58 4.73 -27.39
C LYS A 114 -17.25 4.91 -26.03
N PRO A 115 -18.21 5.82 -25.89
CA PRO A 115 -18.96 6.00 -24.65
C PRO A 115 -19.62 4.69 -24.20
N GLY A 116 -19.56 4.39 -22.88
CA GLY A 116 -20.13 3.17 -22.32
C GLY A 116 -19.27 1.92 -22.48
N PHE A 117 -17.98 2.05 -22.83
CA PHE A 117 -17.03 0.96 -22.77
C PHE A 117 -16.94 0.42 -21.33
N GLN A 118 -16.90 -0.90 -21.20
CA GLN A 118 -16.68 -1.62 -19.96
C GLN A 118 -15.56 -2.63 -20.16
N LEU A 119 -14.78 -2.85 -19.09
CA LEU A 119 -13.78 -3.90 -19.04
C LEU A 119 -14.45 -5.28 -19.02
N GLU A 120 -13.80 -6.27 -19.58
CA GLU A 120 -14.21 -7.66 -19.43
C GLU A 120 -13.84 -8.16 -18.01
N GLU A 121 -14.61 -9.11 -17.48
CA GLU A 121 -14.33 -9.70 -16.16
C GLU A 121 -12.88 -10.24 -16.06
N ALA A 122 -12.36 -10.77 -17.16
CA ALA A 122 -10.98 -11.26 -17.24
C ALA A 122 -9.91 -10.16 -17.11
N ASP A 123 -10.27 -8.88 -17.24
CA ASP A 123 -9.32 -7.77 -17.07
C ASP A 123 -9.17 -7.32 -15.61
N ILE A 124 -10.18 -7.57 -14.77
CA ILE A 124 -10.22 -7.09 -13.40
C ILE A 124 -8.96 -7.47 -12.60
N PRO A 125 -8.43 -8.71 -12.67
CA PRO A 125 -7.21 -9.07 -11.96
C PRO A 125 -5.96 -8.25 -12.36
N TYR A 126 -5.95 -7.67 -13.57
CA TYR A 126 -4.86 -6.82 -14.06
C TYR A 126 -5.06 -5.34 -13.75
N VAL A 127 -6.26 -4.98 -13.29
CA VAL A 127 -6.64 -3.60 -12.97
C VAL A 127 -6.76 -3.39 -11.46
N SER A 128 -7.13 -4.41 -10.69
CA SER A 128 -7.19 -4.33 -9.23
C SER A 128 -5.82 -4.60 -8.59
N GLY A 129 -5.43 -3.82 -7.59
CA GLY A 129 -4.21 -4.01 -6.80
C GLY A 129 -2.88 -3.65 -7.47
N HIS A 130 -2.91 -2.99 -8.64
CA HIS A 130 -1.74 -2.57 -9.41
C HIS A 130 -1.61 -1.04 -9.49
N SER A 131 -0.49 -0.54 -10.00
CA SER A 131 -0.33 0.90 -10.25
C SER A 131 -1.18 1.36 -11.45
N VAL A 132 -1.57 2.63 -11.47
CA VAL A 132 -2.29 3.24 -12.59
C VAL A 132 -1.58 2.99 -13.94
N SER A 133 -0.26 3.07 -13.96
CA SER A 133 0.52 2.84 -15.19
C SER A 133 0.42 1.39 -15.67
N GLU A 134 0.38 0.40 -14.79
CA GLU A 134 0.19 -1.01 -15.13
C GLU A 134 -1.21 -1.25 -15.69
N HIS A 135 -2.25 -0.68 -15.04
CA HIS A 135 -3.64 -0.74 -15.53
C HIS A 135 -3.77 -0.17 -16.94
N LEU A 136 -3.24 1.05 -17.15
CA LEU A 136 -3.32 1.71 -18.44
C LEU A 136 -2.53 0.95 -19.51
N THR A 137 -1.37 0.39 -19.18
CA THR A 137 -0.57 -0.43 -20.09
C THR A 137 -1.35 -1.67 -20.54
N HIS A 138 -2.02 -2.36 -19.61
CA HIS A 138 -2.87 -3.51 -19.94
C HIS A 138 -4.01 -3.12 -20.91
N CYS A 139 -4.77 -2.08 -20.57
CA CYS A 139 -5.90 -1.62 -21.39
C CYS A 139 -5.46 -1.16 -22.76
N ILE A 140 -4.33 -0.45 -22.87
CA ILE A 140 -3.77 -0.01 -24.16
C ILE A 140 -3.40 -1.23 -25.00
N ALA A 141 -2.64 -2.18 -24.46
CA ALA A 141 -2.19 -3.35 -25.20
C ALA A 141 -3.36 -4.18 -25.73
N LYS A 142 -4.46 -4.28 -24.97
CA LYS A 142 -5.62 -5.09 -25.36
C LYS A 142 -6.60 -4.36 -26.27
N TYR A 143 -6.92 -3.11 -25.98
CA TYR A 143 -8.07 -2.41 -26.57
C TYR A 143 -7.70 -1.31 -27.56
N CYS A 144 -6.54 -0.65 -27.38
CA CYS A 144 -6.13 0.51 -28.18
C CYS A 144 -4.61 0.56 -28.38
N PRO A 145 -4.02 -0.46 -29.05
CA PRO A 145 -2.55 -0.60 -29.18
C PRO A 145 -1.88 0.51 -30.01
N ASP A 146 -2.64 1.37 -30.65
CA ASP A 146 -2.19 2.56 -31.36
C ASP A 146 -2.06 3.80 -30.45
N LYS A 147 -2.46 3.71 -29.20
CA LYS A 147 -2.38 4.78 -28.20
C LYS A 147 -1.17 4.63 -27.29
N THR A 148 -0.80 5.72 -26.60
CA THR A 148 0.32 5.74 -25.65
C THR A 148 -0.16 5.85 -24.21
N VAL A 149 0.70 5.47 -23.26
CA VAL A 149 0.42 5.59 -21.82
C VAL A 149 0.24 7.07 -21.43
N GLU A 150 0.98 8.00 -22.06
CA GLU A 150 0.84 9.43 -21.79
C GLU A 150 -0.56 9.93 -22.18
N GLN A 151 -1.06 9.56 -23.37
CA GLN A 151 -2.42 9.91 -23.79
C GLN A 151 -3.48 9.34 -22.82
N ALA A 152 -3.28 8.11 -22.36
CA ALA A 152 -4.16 7.49 -21.39
C ALA A 152 -4.12 8.22 -20.04
N ARG A 153 -2.93 8.62 -19.57
CA ARG A 153 -2.77 9.37 -18.32
C ARG A 153 -3.45 10.73 -18.35
N ASP A 154 -3.43 11.43 -19.48
CA ASP A 154 -4.12 12.72 -19.63
C ASP A 154 -5.63 12.55 -19.39
N PHE A 155 -6.26 11.55 -20.03
CA PHE A 155 -7.68 11.23 -19.80
C PHE A 155 -7.94 10.74 -18.38
N TYR A 156 -7.06 9.88 -17.85
CA TYR A 156 -7.18 9.38 -16.49
C TYR A 156 -7.20 10.52 -15.46
N PHE A 157 -6.26 11.46 -15.53
CA PHE A 157 -6.24 12.61 -14.62
C PHE A 157 -7.42 13.55 -14.84
N GLN A 158 -7.84 13.74 -16.07
CA GLN A 158 -9.03 14.55 -16.38
C GLN A 158 -10.29 13.95 -15.71
N HIS A 159 -10.54 12.66 -15.87
CA HIS A 159 -11.66 11.97 -15.25
C HIS A 159 -11.54 11.95 -13.73
N THR A 160 -10.35 11.63 -13.20
CA THR A 160 -10.11 11.59 -11.76
C THR A 160 -10.40 12.96 -11.13
N HIS A 161 -9.82 14.05 -11.65
CA HIS A 161 -10.02 15.38 -11.08
C HIS A 161 -11.48 15.84 -11.16
N PHE A 162 -12.17 15.49 -12.24
CA PHE A 162 -13.60 15.79 -12.38
C PHE A 162 -14.40 15.06 -11.30
N GLU A 163 -14.27 13.75 -11.20
CA GLU A 163 -15.06 12.94 -10.25
C GLU A 163 -14.72 13.25 -8.79
N MET A 164 -13.44 13.50 -8.45
CA MET A 164 -13.06 13.91 -7.10
C MET A 164 -13.71 15.24 -6.70
N ARG A 165 -13.81 16.20 -7.62
CA ARG A 165 -14.52 17.44 -7.38
C ARG A 165 -16.02 17.21 -7.17
N GLU A 166 -16.66 16.42 -8.02
CA GLU A 166 -18.09 16.08 -7.89
C GLU A 166 -18.38 15.43 -6.53
N ILE A 167 -17.50 14.55 -6.05
CA ILE A 167 -17.62 13.91 -4.74
C ILE A 167 -17.54 14.98 -3.62
N MET A 168 -16.56 15.89 -3.68
CA MET A 168 -16.42 16.95 -2.68
C MET A 168 -17.59 17.93 -2.66
N GLU A 169 -18.24 18.14 -3.81
CA GLU A 169 -19.43 18.99 -3.96
C GLU A 169 -20.74 18.25 -3.61
N GLY A 170 -20.66 16.93 -3.36
CA GLY A 170 -21.83 16.09 -3.01
C GLY A 170 -22.65 15.63 -4.21
N HIS A 171 -22.13 15.76 -5.41
CA HIS A 171 -22.73 15.34 -6.69
C HIS A 171 -22.09 14.06 -7.25
N GLY A 172 -21.10 13.49 -6.57
CA GLY A 172 -20.36 12.34 -7.02
C GLY A 172 -21.19 11.07 -7.13
N ARG A 173 -20.57 10.04 -7.72
CA ARG A 173 -21.18 8.71 -7.81
C ARG A 173 -21.55 8.20 -6.42
N PRO A 174 -22.81 7.73 -6.21
CA PRO A 174 -23.18 7.10 -4.94
C PRO A 174 -22.30 5.89 -4.63
N HIS A 175 -21.90 5.75 -3.36
CA HIS A 175 -21.03 4.66 -2.90
C HIS A 175 -19.69 4.56 -3.63
N ALA A 176 -19.15 5.71 -4.07
CA ALA A 176 -17.82 5.75 -4.68
C ALA A 176 -16.77 5.17 -3.76
N PHE A 177 -16.85 5.52 -2.48
CA PHE A 177 -15.91 5.13 -1.44
C PHE A 177 -16.66 4.53 -0.24
N THR A 178 -16.73 3.20 -0.22
CA THR A 178 -17.44 2.47 0.83
C THR A 178 -16.49 2.15 1.98
N PRO A 179 -16.78 2.60 3.23
CA PRO A 179 -15.97 2.23 4.39
C PRO A 179 -15.94 0.70 4.57
N THR A 180 -14.78 0.16 4.92
CA THR A 180 -14.66 -1.27 5.21
C THR A 180 -15.49 -1.63 6.45
N VAL A 181 -16.11 -2.80 6.41
CA VAL A 181 -16.98 -3.29 7.50
C VAL A 181 -16.19 -3.38 8.81
N GLY A 182 -16.73 -2.81 9.89
CA GLY A 182 -16.10 -2.80 11.21
C GLY A 182 -15.06 -1.70 11.43
N ILE A 183 -14.73 -0.91 10.41
CA ILE A 183 -13.67 0.12 10.52
C ILE A 183 -14.02 1.20 11.56
N ALA A 184 -15.28 1.67 11.61
CA ALA A 184 -15.68 2.73 12.54
C ALA A 184 -15.51 2.30 14.00
N GLU A 185 -15.99 1.10 14.34
CA GLU A 185 -15.88 0.52 15.67
C GLU A 185 -14.41 0.31 16.06
N PHE A 186 -13.60 -0.17 15.11
CA PHE A 186 -12.17 -0.38 15.33
C PHE A 186 -11.44 0.93 15.61
N LEU A 187 -11.63 1.95 14.78
CA LEU A 187 -11.01 3.27 14.96
C LEU A 187 -11.43 3.93 16.29
N ASN A 188 -12.71 3.81 16.67
CA ASN A 188 -13.18 4.32 17.96
C ASN A 188 -12.55 3.58 19.14
N LYS A 189 -12.43 2.24 19.09
CA LYS A 189 -11.74 1.46 20.12
C LYS A 189 -10.28 1.92 20.30
N LEU A 190 -9.58 2.25 19.21
CA LEU A 190 -8.21 2.77 19.28
C LEU A 190 -8.16 4.11 20.02
N LYS A 191 -9.07 5.04 19.69
CA LYS A 191 -9.16 6.35 20.38
C LYS A 191 -9.51 6.22 21.86
N GLU A 192 -10.40 5.31 22.22
CA GLU A 192 -10.74 5.02 23.63
C GLU A 192 -9.54 4.53 24.45
N GLN A 193 -8.53 3.97 23.81
CA GLN A 193 -7.28 3.48 24.42
C GLN A 193 -6.10 4.47 24.26
N ASP A 194 -6.35 5.72 23.85
CA ASP A 194 -5.33 6.74 23.57
C ASP A 194 -4.26 6.28 22.55
N ILE A 195 -4.61 5.35 21.65
CA ILE A 195 -3.71 4.90 20.61
C ILE A 195 -3.78 5.89 19.43
N LYS A 196 -2.63 6.43 19.05
CA LYS A 196 -2.53 7.35 17.91
C LYS A 196 -2.83 6.62 16.60
N ILE A 197 -3.50 7.30 15.67
CA ILE A 197 -3.89 6.73 14.38
C ILE A 197 -3.31 7.56 13.24
N GLY A 198 -2.43 6.95 12.45
CA GLY A 198 -1.88 7.53 11.23
C GLY A 198 -2.48 6.90 9.99
N MET A 199 -3.07 7.71 9.11
CA MET A 199 -3.52 7.29 7.79
C MET A 199 -2.35 7.35 6.80
N VAL A 200 -2.16 6.29 6.00
CA VAL A 200 -1.03 6.13 5.07
C VAL A 200 -1.54 5.68 3.72
N THR A 201 -1.24 6.42 2.65
CA THR A 201 -1.61 5.99 1.30
C THR A 201 -0.55 6.34 0.25
N SER A 202 -0.41 5.48 -0.76
CA SER A 202 0.36 5.78 -1.97
C SER A 202 -0.37 6.72 -2.93
N GLY A 203 -1.62 7.05 -2.67
CA GLY A 203 -2.38 8.04 -3.43
C GLY A 203 -1.84 9.44 -3.24
N LEU A 204 -1.95 10.27 -4.27
CA LEU A 204 -1.72 11.71 -4.14
C LEU A 204 -2.83 12.35 -3.29
N TYR A 205 -2.53 13.44 -2.60
CA TYR A 205 -3.49 14.11 -1.71
C TYR A 205 -4.84 14.41 -2.38
N GLU A 206 -4.83 14.89 -3.60
CA GLU A 206 -6.02 15.24 -4.36
C GLU A 206 -6.93 14.05 -4.72
N LYS A 207 -6.39 12.83 -4.66
CA LYS A 207 -7.16 11.59 -4.77
C LYS A 207 -7.61 11.10 -3.40
N ALA A 208 -6.66 10.98 -2.48
CA ALA A 208 -6.88 10.38 -1.18
C ALA A 208 -7.80 11.21 -0.28
N TRP A 209 -7.73 12.54 -0.36
CA TRP A 209 -8.54 13.38 0.51
C TRP A 209 -10.05 13.25 0.26
N PRO A 210 -10.56 13.31 -0.98
CA PRO A 210 -11.99 13.07 -1.24
C PRO A 210 -12.46 11.69 -0.80
N GLU A 211 -11.61 10.68 -0.93
CA GLU A 211 -11.89 9.31 -0.52
C GLU A 211 -12.04 9.17 0.99
N ILE A 212 -11.09 9.71 1.76
CA ILE A 212 -11.14 9.74 3.22
C ILE A 212 -12.36 10.55 3.69
N PHE A 213 -12.61 11.69 3.07
CA PHE A 213 -13.69 12.61 3.43
C PHE A 213 -15.06 11.95 3.20
N ASP A 214 -15.29 11.33 2.05
CA ASP A 214 -16.56 10.69 1.71
C ASP A 214 -16.85 9.47 2.61
N ALA A 215 -15.81 8.68 2.91
CA ALA A 215 -15.92 7.57 3.86
C ALA A 215 -16.31 8.06 5.26
N PHE A 216 -15.67 9.10 5.79
CA PHE A 216 -16.01 9.68 7.09
C PHE A 216 -17.41 10.29 7.13
N LYS A 217 -17.81 10.95 6.04
CA LYS A 217 -19.18 11.46 5.88
C LYS A 217 -20.21 10.33 5.94
N THR A 218 -19.94 9.23 5.24
CA THR A 218 -20.79 8.03 5.25
C THR A 218 -20.90 7.42 6.65
N LEU A 219 -19.80 7.38 7.40
CA LEU A 219 -19.76 6.87 8.78
C LEU A 219 -20.32 7.86 9.83
N GLY A 220 -20.52 9.12 9.49
CA GLY A 220 -20.91 10.17 10.44
C GLY A 220 -19.83 10.48 11.50
N MET A 221 -18.55 10.27 11.17
CA MET A 221 -17.42 10.39 12.12
C MET A 221 -16.82 11.81 12.20
N GLY A 222 -17.41 12.80 11.55
CA GLY A 222 -16.94 14.19 11.59
C GLY A 222 -15.78 14.48 10.62
N ASP A 223 -14.91 15.42 11.00
CA ASP A 223 -13.77 15.80 10.15
C ASP A 223 -12.59 14.82 10.31
N PRO A 224 -12.15 14.16 9.25
CA PRO A 224 -10.99 13.26 9.32
C PRO A 224 -9.71 13.92 9.83
N LYS A 225 -9.52 15.24 9.59
CA LYS A 225 -8.34 16.00 10.05
C LYS A 225 -8.29 16.18 11.56
N GLU A 226 -9.46 16.18 12.21
CA GLU A 226 -9.55 16.24 13.66
C GLU A 226 -9.50 14.84 14.29
N PHE A 227 -9.86 13.82 13.52
CA PHE A 227 -9.90 12.44 13.99
C PHE A 227 -8.53 11.75 13.92
N TYR A 228 -7.86 11.77 12.75
CA TYR A 228 -6.55 11.18 12.60
C TYR A 228 -5.45 12.05 13.19
N ASP A 229 -4.49 11.42 13.88
CA ASP A 229 -3.33 12.13 14.43
C ASP A 229 -2.30 12.49 13.35
N ALA A 230 -2.31 11.79 12.22
CA ALA A 230 -1.57 12.12 11.00
C ALA A 230 -2.25 11.54 9.76
N ILE A 231 -2.15 12.24 8.63
CA ILE A 231 -2.55 11.76 7.30
C ILE A 231 -1.37 12.03 6.36
N ILE A 232 -0.72 10.95 5.88
CA ILE A 232 0.43 11.03 4.99
C ILE A 232 0.09 10.37 3.65
N THR A 233 0.21 11.16 2.59
CA THR A 233 0.02 10.75 1.20
C THR A 233 1.35 10.73 0.45
N ALA A 234 1.42 10.10 -0.72
CA ALA A 234 2.66 10.05 -1.52
C ALA A 234 3.12 11.43 -2.00
N GLY A 235 2.23 12.40 -2.11
CA GLY A 235 2.58 13.76 -2.48
C GLY A 235 1.43 14.73 -2.21
N PHE A 236 1.81 16.00 -2.07
CA PHE A 236 0.87 17.13 -2.03
C PHE A 236 0.84 17.83 -3.38
N PRO A 237 -0.25 18.54 -3.74
CA PRO A 237 -0.21 19.52 -4.83
C PRO A 237 0.96 20.46 -4.56
N LEU A 238 1.79 20.65 -5.58
CA LEU A 238 3.02 21.44 -5.48
C LEU A 238 2.76 22.78 -4.80
N ARG A 239 3.21 22.93 -3.57
CA ARG A 239 3.37 24.21 -2.90
C ARG A 239 4.69 24.82 -3.34
N LYS A 240 4.74 25.24 -4.59
CA LYS A 240 5.92 25.83 -5.19
C LYS A 240 6.46 26.97 -4.31
N GLY A 241 7.68 26.83 -3.80
CA GLY A 241 8.35 27.84 -3.01
C GLY A 241 7.99 27.91 -1.52
N SER A 242 7.24 26.94 -0.98
CA SER A 242 7.04 26.85 0.48
C SER A 242 8.22 26.10 1.11
N PRO A 243 9.07 26.74 1.95
CA PRO A 243 10.14 26.05 2.64
C PRO A 243 9.58 25.00 3.61
N GLY A 244 10.27 23.87 3.73
CA GLY A 244 9.88 22.76 4.62
C GLY A 244 8.80 21.84 4.07
N THR A 245 8.37 21.97 2.82
CA THR A 245 7.53 20.99 2.16
C THR A 245 8.36 19.79 1.74
N LEU A 246 8.00 18.61 2.21
CA LEU A 246 8.49 17.36 1.63
C LEU A 246 7.99 17.28 0.18
N GLY A 247 8.86 16.86 -0.72
CA GLY A 247 8.49 16.47 -2.06
C GLY A 247 7.64 15.19 -2.05
N GLU A 248 7.43 14.61 -3.22
CA GLU A 248 6.81 13.30 -3.34
C GLU A 248 7.65 12.24 -2.62
N LEU A 249 6.98 11.46 -1.76
CA LEU A 249 7.57 10.26 -1.17
C LEU A 249 7.44 9.11 -2.18
N SER A 250 8.47 8.29 -2.30
CA SER A 250 8.37 7.06 -3.09
C SER A 250 7.25 6.19 -2.52
N PRO A 251 6.32 5.72 -3.37
CA PRO A 251 5.18 4.93 -2.91
C PRO A 251 5.60 3.55 -2.42
N LYS A 252 4.67 2.81 -1.83
CA LYS A 252 4.83 1.40 -1.47
C LYS A 252 5.31 0.60 -2.70
N PRO A 253 6.25 -0.33 -2.55
CA PRO A 253 6.75 -0.95 -1.31
C PRO A 253 7.91 -0.23 -0.63
N HIS A 254 8.32 0.99 -1.04
CA HIS A 254 9.33 1.76 -0.30
C HIS A 254 8.81 2.09 1.12
N PRO A 255 9.69 2.17 2.14
CA PRO A 255 9.28 2.33 3.54
C PRO A 255 8.81 3.74 3.91
N TRP A 256 8.98 4.72 3.03
CA TRP A 256 8.96 6.14 3.36
C TRP A 256 7.63 6.63 3.91
N LEU A 257 6.49 6.18 3.34
CA LEU A 257 5.17 6.63 3.80
C LEU A 257 4.90 6.21 5.25
N TYR A 258 5.16 4.96 5.59
CA TYR A 258 4.98 4.46 6.95
C TYR A 258 6.00 5.03 7.93
N ALA A 259 7.27 5.14 7.51
CA ALA A 259 8.32 5.74 8.34
C ALA A 259 8.02 7.21 8.65
N GLU A 260 7.60 7.99 7.64
CA GLU A 260 7.24 9.40 7.77
C GLU A 260 6.02 9.58 8.68
N THR A 261 4.98 8.75 8.50
CA THR A 261 3.77 8.81 9.33
C THR A 261 4.12 8.59 10.79
N ALA A 262 4.87 7.53 11.13
CA ALA A 262 5.19 7.24 12.51
C ALA A 262 6.12 8.28 13.13
N ARG A 263 7.19 8.66 12.44
CA ARG A 263 8.26 9.51 13.00
C ARG A 263 7.91 10.97 12.98
N VAL A 264 7.47 11.49 11.83
CA VAL A 264 7.19 12.92 11.66
C VAL A 264 5.73 13.23 12.00
N GLY A 265 4.81 12.44 11.45
CA GLY A 265 3.37 12.65 11.68
C GLY A 265 2.96 12.43 13.13
N LEU A 266 3.36 11.30 13.72
CA LEU A 266 2.95 10.91 15.07
C LEU A 266 4.01 11.21 16.16
N GLY A 267 5.23 11.59 15.78
CA GLY A 267 6.32 11.90 16.70
C GLY A 267 6.81 10.69 17.50
N ILE A 268 6.80 9.49 16.92
CA ILE A 268 7.23 8.25 17.59
C ILE A 268 8.66 7.91 17.19
N GLU A 269 9.52 7.77 18.17
CA GLU A 269 10.91 7.41 17.95
C GLU A 269 11.07 5.96 17.46
N PHE A 270 12.09 5.71 16.64
CA PHE A 270 12.35 4.37 16.07
C PHE A 270 12.64 3.30 17.13
N SER A 271 13.13 3.68 18.29
CA SER A 271 13.30 2.78 19.46
C SER A 271 11.97 2.16 19.91
N ASP A 272 10.87 2.85 19.71
CA ASP A 272 9.51 2.42 20.07
C ASP A 272 8.78 1.68 18.95
N ARG A 273 9.46 1.36 17.84
CA ARG A 273 8.87 0.77 16.63
C ARG A 273 8.00 -0.47 16.89
N ASN A 274 8.36 -1.27 17.90
CA ASN A 274 7.61 -2.48 18.23
C ASN A 274 6.26 -2.21 18.93
N SER A 275 6.02 -0.98 19.37
CA SER A 275 4.73 -0.49 19.87
C SER A 275 3.92 0.27 18.81
N VAL A 276 4.34 0.20 17.56
CA VAL A 276 3.62 0.74 16.39
C VAL A 276 3.26 -0.41 15.47
N VAL A 277 2.01 -0.51 15.04
CA VAL A 277 1.54 -1.59 14.18
C VAL A 277 1.03 -1.02 12.87
N GLY A 278 1.49 -1.53 11.75
CA GLY A 278 0.92 -1.23 10.44
C GLY A 278 -0.13 -2.27 10.04
N ILE A 279 -1.24 -1.81 9.44
CA ILE A 279 -2.34 -2.65 8.95
C ILE A 279 -2.50 -2.41 7.46
N GLU A 280 -2.55 -3.49 6.69
CA GLU A 280 -2.52 -3.49 5.23
C GLU A 280 -3.25 -4.70 4.63
N ASP A 281 -3.77 -4.53 3.41
CA ASP A 281 -4.36 -5.60 2.60
C ASP A 281 -3.53 -5.94 1.34
N SER A 282 -2.51 -5.12 1.02
CA SER A 282 -1.70 -5.29 -0.19
C SER A 282 -0.27 -5.75 0.08
N GLY A 283 0.29 -6.55 -0.83
CA GLY A 283 1.68 -7.02 -0.73
C GLY A 283 2.70 -5.90 -0.75
N ALA A 284 2.47 -4.85 -1.55
CA ALA A 284 3.35 -3.68 -1.60
C ALA A 284 3.35 -2.94 -0.25
N GLY A 285 2.18 -2.82 0.39
CA GLY A 285 2.05 -2.16 1.67
C GLY A 285 2.64 -2.97 2.82
N VAL A 286 2.42 -4.29 2.85
CA VAL A 286 3.06 -5.20 3.81
C VAL A 286 4.59 -5.07 3.74
N CYS A 287 5.16 -5.11 2.53
CA CYS A 287 6.59 -4.84 2.34
C CYS A 287 7.00 -3.48 2.88
N SER A 288 6.22 -2.43 2.58
CA SER A 288 6.51 -1.06 3.02
C SER A 288 6.58 -0.93 4.55
N ILE A 289 5.60 -1.51 5.28
CA ILE A 289 5.60 -1.52 6.75
C ILE A 289 6.82 -2.27 7.29
N ARG A 290 7.10 -3.47 6.75
CA ARG A 290 8.24 -4.29 7.19
C ARG A 290 9.57 -3.60 6.96
N LEU A 291 9.75 -2.92 5.83
CA LEU A 291 10.96 -2.16 5.51
C LEU A 291 11.07 -0.87 6.32
N ALA A 292 9.97 -0.28 6.75
CA ALA A 292 9.96 0.81 7.72
C ALA A 292 10.34 0.35 9.15
N GLY A 293 10.38 -0.97 9.39
CA GLY A 293 10.81 -1.58 10.64
C GLY A 293 9.68 -1.77 11.67
N TYR A 294 8.43 -1.77 11.23
CA TYR A 294 7.25 -1.92 12.11
C TYR A 294 6.65 -3.34 12.02
N PRO A 295 6.07 -3.86 13.12
CA PRO A 295 5.18 -5.00 13.10
C PRO A 295 4.03 -4.78 12.12
N THR A 296 3.68 -5.84 11.38
CA THR A 296 2.68 -5.80 10.31
C THR A 296 1.55 -6.77 10.58
N ILE A 297 0.32 -6.31 10.47
CA ILE A 297 -0.87 -7.14 10.42
C ILE A 297 -1.46 -7.02 9.02
N GLY A 298 -1.59 -8.15 8.33
CA GLY A 298 -2.33 -8.25 7.08
C GLY A 298 -3.82 -8.38 7.36
N ILE A 299 -4.66 -7.76 6.55
CA ILE A 299 -6.12 -7.97 6.54
C ILE A 299 -6.55 -8.55 5.20
N SER A 300 -7.51 -9.45 5.23
CA SER A 300 -8.04 -10.10 4.02
C SER A 300 -8.78 -9.11 3.10
N GLY A 301 -8.85 -9.45 1.82
CA GLY A 301 -9.61 -8.71 0.81
C GLY A 301 -8.76 -8.02 -0.25
N GLY A 302 -7.44 -7.90 -0.04
CA GLY A 302 -6.49 -7.44 -1.04
C GLY A 302 -5.64 -8.56 -1.63
N ASN A 303 -4.40 -8.25 -2.03
CA ASN A 303 -3.55 -9.17 -2.79
C ASN A 303 -2.33 -9.72 -2.01
N ILE A 304 -2.37 -9.73 -0.68
CA ILE A 304 -1.25 -10.23 0.16
C ILE A 304 -0.87 -11.67 -0.20
N VAL A 305 -1.88 -12.55 -0.35
CA VAL A 305 -1.67 -13.97 -0.64
C VAL A 305 -1.13 -14.15 -2.06
N GLU A 306 -1.75 -13.52 -3.04
CA GLU A 306 -1.38 -13.61 -4.46
C GLU A 306 0.00 -13.02 -4.74
N SER A 307 0.39 -11.99 -4.00
CA SER A 307 1.73 -11.37 -4.10
C SER A 307 2.82 -12.20 -3.39
N GLY A 308 2.44 -13.25 -2.65
CA GLY A 308 3.37 -14.07 -1.88
C GLY A 308 4.05 -13.30 -0.74
N THR A 309 3.31 -12.41 -0.05
CA THR A 309 3.88 -11.57 1.03
C THR A 309 3.31 -11.88 2.41
N GLN A 310 2.48 -12.92 2.53
CA GLN A 310 1.83 -13.28 3.78
C GLN A 310 2.82 -13.57 4.93
N GLU A 311 3.97 -14.18 4.65
CA GLU A 311 5.03 -14.46 5.63
C GLU A 311 5.70 -13.20 6.18
N LEU A 312 5.53 -12.06 5.55
CA LEU A 312 5.98 -10.77 6.09
C LEU A 312 5.05 -10.23 7.15
N CYS A 313 3.82 -10.73 7.23
CA CYS A 313 2.85 -10.37 8.27
C CYS A 313 3.17 -11.13 9.55
N GLY A 314 3.21 -10.42 10.68
CA GLY A 314 3.22 -11.07 11.99
C GLY A 314 1.91 -11.80 12.29
N HIS A 315 0.81 -11.25 11.77
CA HIS A 315 -0.53 -11.83 11.80
C HIS A 315 -1.26 -11.53 10.49
N TYR A 316 -2.13 -12.44 10.06
CA TYR A 316 -3.05 -12.25 8.95
C TYR A 316 -4.47 -12.48 9.45
N CYS A 317 -5.34 -11.49 9.32
CA CYS A 317 -6.66 -11.44 9.93
C CYS A 317 -7.75 -11.30 8.86
N GLU A 318 -8.93 -11.83 9.16
CA GLU A 318 -10.10 -11.73 8.27
C GLU A 318 -10.88 -10.42 8.48
N ASN A 319 -10.77 -9.81 9.66
CA ASN A 319 -11.56 -8.65 10.05
C ASN A 319 -10.89 -7.83 11.16
N PHE A 320 -11.46 -6.64 11.42
CA PHE A 320 -10.93 -5.71 12.44
C PHE A 320 -11.11 -6.19 13.89
N ASP A 321 -12.08 -7.09 14.18
CA ASP A 321 -12.23 -7.63 15.53
C ASP A 321 -11.07 -8.57 15.89
N GLU A 322 -10.58 -9.36 14.94
CA GLU A 322 -9.38 -10.17 15.13
C GLU A 322 -8.15 -9.30 15.37
N ILE A 323 -8.01 -8.21 14.59
CA ILE A 323 -6.92 -7.25 14.78
C ILE A 323 -7.01 -6.60 16.17
N ALA A 324 -8.20 -6.15 16.59
CA ALA A 324 -8.41 -5.57 17.91
C ALA A 324 -7.98 -6.53 19.03
N ASN A 325 -8.32 -7.81 18.94
CA ASN A 325 -7.91 -8.83 19.92
C ASN A 325 -6.39 -9.00 20.03
N ILE A 326 -5.65 -8.73 18.95
CA ILE A 326 -4.19 -8.83 18.94
C ILE A 326 -3.56 -7.60 19.60
N ILE A 327 -4.06 -6.41 19.31
CA ILE A 327 -3.38 -5.16 19.66
C ILE A 327 -3.92 -4.48 20.93
N LEU A 328 -5.18 -4.66 21.27
CA LEU A 328 -5.80 -4.15 22.51
C LEU A 328 -5.69 -5.19 23.63
#